data_cd0796989eddb228812e80eb53b87eb0
#
_entry.id   cd0796989eddb228812e80eb53b87eb0
#
_cell.length_a   1.000
_cell.length_b   1.000
_cell.length_c   1.000
_cell.angle_alpha   90.00
_cell.angle_beta   90.00
_cell.angle_gamma   90.00
#
_symmetry.space_group_name_H-M   'P 1'
#
loop_
_entity.id
_entity.type
_entity.pdbx_description
1 polymer ?
#
loop_
_entity_poly.entity_id
_entity_poly.type
_entity_poly.pdbx_seq_one_letter_code
_entity_poly.pdbx_strand_id
1 'polypeptide(L)'
;VLTLLCCIALLGISIGIGVKLYIDNQNANSYEYQMEMGKEEEAAGNDDTAIQYYEAALALQPDDIPARSALTEIYMKQKRYDTALVLCMEIIKLDETNRTAYENLIAIYEEREDYDSILALSEGVTEADILELFQPYLIAPPIVSPLGGDYDGSLVVTLFSLKDYDIYYTLDGTTPDKMNGIYYRGKDITFEEAGDYSIKAV
;
A
#
# COMPACT_ATOMS: atom_id res chain seq x y z
N VAL A 1 41.90 38.49 43.50
CA VAL A 1 42.31 37.45 42.52
C VAL A 1 41.22 36.36 42.40
N LEU A 2 40.75 35.80 43.54
CA LEU A 2 39.76 34.70 43.56
C LEU A 2 38.43 35.14 42.92
N THR A 3 37.93 36.34 43.22
CA THR A 3 36.68 36.90 42.65
C THR A 3 36.77 37.10 41.15
N LEU A 4 37.90 37.52 40.63
CA LEU A 4 38.11 37.71 39.19
C LEU A 4 38.12 36.37 38.43
N LEU A 5 38.75 35.37 39.01
CA LEU A 5 38.77 34.00 38.48
C LEU A 5 37.34 33.37 38.44
N CYS A 6 36.56 33.58 39.51
CA CYS A 6 35.15 33.17 39.52
C CYS A 6 34.29 33.87 38.44
N CYS A 7 34.47 35.16 38.26
CA CYS A 7 33.77 35.91 37.19
C CYS A 7 34.14 35.42 35.79
N ILE A 8 35.43 35.14 35.53
CA ILE A 8 35.88 34.61 34.24
C ILE A 8 35.30 33.20 33.98
N ALA A 9 35.27 32.37 35.01
CA ALA A 9 34.68 31.02 34.92
C ALA A 9 33.17 31.10 34.63
N LEU A 10 32.42 31.96 35.31
CA LEU A 10 31.00 32.17 35.08
C LEU A 10 30.70 32.71 33.65
N LEU A 11 31.54 33.66 33.20
CA LEU A 11 31.44 34.17 31.80
C LEU A 11 31.72 33.05 30.77
N GLY A 12 32.71 32.21 31.01
CA GLY A 12 32.98 31.06 30.11
C GLY A 12 31.85 30.06 30.08
N ILE A 13 31.24 29.77 31.21
CA ILE A 13 30.06 28.87 31.27
C ILE A 13 28.88 29.49 30.59
N SER A 14 28.59 30.78 30.76
CA SER A 14 27.45 31.45 30.12
C SER A 14 27.63 31.56 28.59
N ILE A 15 28.81 31.78 28.10
CA ILE A 15 29.13 31.75 26.67
C ILE A 15 28.98 30.34 26.10
N GLY A 16 29.46 29.31 26.81
CA GLY A 16 29.33 27.93 26.42
C GLY A 16 27.84 27.49 26.31
N ILE A 17 27.01 27.89 27.28
CA ILE A 17 25.57 27.63 27.24
C ILE A 17 24.93 28.38 26.08
N GLY A 18 25.27 29.63 25.86
CA GLY A 18 24.75 30.45 24.74
C GLY A 18 25.11 29.86 23.38
N VAL A 19 26.36 29.42 23.20
CA VAL A 19 26.80 28.75 21.97
C VAL A 19 26.07 27.42 21.77
N LYS A 20 25.92 26.61 22.82
CA LYS A 20 25.17 25.36 22.74
C LYS A 20 23.73 25.60 22.34
N LEU A 21 23.01 26.51 23.00
CA LEU A 21 21.63 26.86 22.66
C LEU A 21 21.48 27.37 21.23
N TYR A 22 22.46 28.11 20.72
CA TYR A 22 22.49 28.58 19.35
C TYR A 22 22.65 27.42 18.35
N ILE A 23 23.59 26.50 18.63
CA ILE A 23 23.80 25.31 17.80
C ILE A 23 22.56 24.39 17.84
N ASP A 24 22.01 24.14 19.02
CA ASP A 24 20.79 23.32 19.18
C ASP A 24 19.61 23.92 18.41
N ASN A 25 19.46 25.25 18.43
CA ASN A 25 18.42 25.94 17.67
C ASN A 25 18.66 25.86 16.13
N GLN A 26 19.92 25.95 15.68
CA GLN A 26 20.27 25.77 14.27
C GLN A 26 19.96 24.35 13.81
N ASN A 27 20.34 23.35 14.59
CA ASN A 27 20.09 21.95 14.31
C ASN A 27 18.60 21.62 14.30
N ALA A 28 17.80 22.16 15.25
CA ALA A 28 16.36 21.99 15.28
C ALA A 28 15.65 22.55 14.02
N ASN A 29 16.25 23.56 13.37
CA ASN A 29 15.73 24.17 12.15
C ASN A 29 16.47 23.70 10.86
N SER A 30 17.27 22.63 10.93
CA SER A 30 17.94 22.03 9.79
C SER A 30 17.26 20.71 9.41
N TYR A 31 16.66 20.69 8.23
CA TYR A 31 16.09 19.48 7.65
C TYR A 31 17.14 18.37 7.52
N GLU A 32 18.32 18.69 7.00
CA GLU A 32 19.40 17.74 6.81
C GLU A 32 19.83 17.09 8.13
N TYR A 33 19.93 17.89 9.20
CA TYR A 33 20.24 17.38 10.53
C TYR A 33 19.15 16.43 11.05
N GLN A 34 17.88 16.81 10.89
CA GLN A 34 16.76 15.96 11.33
C GLN A 34 16.75 14.62 10.57
N MET A 35 16.96 14.63 9.26
CA MET A 35 17.04 13.43 8.44
C MET A 35 18.23 12.53 8.80
N GLU A 36 19.41 13.13 9.05
CA GLU A 36 20.61 12.37 9.43
C GLU A 36 20.44 11.71 10.80
N MET A 37 19.99 12.46 11.80
CA MET A 37 19.72 11.93 13.14
C MET A 37 18.62 10.86 13.12
N GLY A 38 17.57 11.04 12.33
CA GLY A 38 16.54 10.03 12.14
C GLY A 38 17.12 8.71 11.64
N LYS A 39 17.97 8.75 10.62
CA LYS A 39 18.64 7.56 10.09
C LYS A 39 19.61 6.90 11.08
N GLU A 40 20.34 7.69 11.84
CA GLU A 40 21.25 7.17 12.88
C GLU A 40 20.49 6.44 13.98
N GLU A 41 19.38 7.01 14.46
CA GLU A 41 18.55 6.43 15.50
C GLU A 41 17.82 5.17 15.00
N GLU A 42 17.33 5.19 13.77
CA GLU A 42 16.71 4.02 13.13
C GLU A 42 17.74 2.87 12.99
N ALA A 43 18.95 3.16 12.54
CA ALA A 43 20.03 2.18 12.43
C ALA A 43 20.46 1.62 13.80
N ALA A 44 20.30 2.41 14.87
CA ALA A 44 20.54 2.00 16.24
C ALA A 44 19.35 1.18 16.84
N GLY A 45 18.22 1.10 16.11
CA GLY A 45 17.00 0.43 16.57
C GLY A 45 16.16 1.26 17.54
N ASN A 46 16.41 2.57 17.63
CA ASN A 46 15.68 3.51 18.47
C ASN A 46 14.50 4.12 17.69
N ASP A 47 13.59 3.27 17.20
CA ASP A 47 12.50 3.63 16.29
C ASP A 47 11.68 4.85 16.77
N ASP A 48 11.34 4.94 18.07
CA ASP A 48 10.56 6.07 18.62
C ASP A 48 11.31 7.41 18.56
N THR A 49 12.63 7.38 18.68
CA THR A 49 13.48 8.57 18.54
C THR A 49 13.63 8.94 17.07
N ALA A 50 13.82 7.96 16.19
CA ALA A 50 13.87 8.17 14.74
C ALA A 50 12.58 8.82 14.22
N ILE A 51 11.40 8.36 14.68
CA ILE A 51 10.10 8.96 14.35
C ILE A 51 10.11 10.46 14.68
N GLN A 52 10.57 10.86 15.86
CA GLN A 52 10.58 12.28 16.26
C GLN A 52 11.45 13.14 15.32
N TYR A 53 12.59 12.61 14.91
CA TYR A 53 13.46 13.30 13.95
C TYR A 53 12.83 13.40 12.57
N TYR A 54 12.25 12.33 12.04
CA TYR A 54 11.59 12.37 10.73
C TYR A 54 10.33 13.25 10.74
N GLU A 55 9.55 13.27 11.82
CA GLU A 55 8.43 14.19 11.98
C GLU A 55 8.89 15.65 12.03
N ALA A 56 10.04 15.93 12.69
CA ALA A 56 10.65 17.26 12.68
C ALA A 56 11.13 17.65 11.27
N ALA A 57 11.68 16.72 10.50
CA ALA A 57 12.05 16.94 9.12
C ALA A 57 10.81 17.29 8.27
N LEU A 58 9.70 16.57 8.41
CA LEU A 58 8.43 16.87 7.74
C LEU A 58 7.83 18.20 8.17
N ALA A 59 8.01 18.62 9.41
CA ALA A 59 7.57 19.95 9.85
C ALA A 59 8.32 21.09 9.13
N LEU A 60 9.58 20.83 8.72
CA LEU A 60 10.40 21.76 7.95
C LEU A 60 10.13 21.67 6.44
N GLN A 61 9.89 20.47 5.93
CA GLN A 61 9.58 20.20 4.53
C GLN A 61 8.35 19.29 4.42
N PRO A 62 7.15 19.87 4.41
CA PRO A 62 5.89 19.10 4.46
C PRO A 62 5.66 18.13 3.29
N ASP A 63 6.26 18.37 2.13
CA ASP A 63 6.07 17.53 0.94
C ASP A 63 7.25 16.58 0.69
N ASP A 64 8.09 16.34 1.72
CA ASP A 64 9.25 15.48 1.60
C ASP A 64 8.86 13.99 1.58
N ILE A 65 9.09 13.33 0.44
CA ILE A 65 8.81 11.90 0.27
C ILE A 65 9.81 11.03 1.05
N PRO A 66 11.13 11.28 1.05
CA PRO A 66 12.08 10.52 1.85
C PRO A 66 11.74 10.39 3.33
N ALA A 67 11.35 11.49 4.00
CA ALA A 67 10.98 11.46 5.42
C ALA A 67 9.68 10.66 5.64
N ARG A 68 8.69 10.81 4.72
CA ARG A 68 7.46 10.00 4.78
C ARG A 68 7.73 8.52 4.58
N SER A 69 8.61 8.18 3.64
CA SER A 69 8.98 6.78 3.38
C SER A 69 9.64 6.15 4.61
N ALA A 70 10.58 6.85 5.23
CA ALA A 70 11.24 6.38 6.45
C ALA A 70 10.24 6.16 7.60
N LEU A 71 9.31 7.09 7.82
CA LEU A 71 8.23 6.92 8.80
C LEU A 71 7.34 5.72 8.45
N THR A 72 7.01 5.54 7.17
CA THR A 72 6.20 4.42 6.71
C THR A 72 6.88 3.09 7.03
N GLU A 73 8.17 2.95 6.75
CA GLU A 73 8.94 1.73 7.04
C GLU A 73 8.93 1.40 8.54
N ILE A 74 9.14 2.40 9.40
CA ILE A 74 9.08 2.19 10.87
C ILE A 74 7.66 1.77 11.30
N TYR A 75 6.62 2.43 10.80
CA TYR A 75 5.24 2.09 11.18
C TYR A 75 4.81 0.72 10.64
N MET A 76 5.25 0.33 9.44
CA MET A 76 5.05 -1.03 8.91
C MET A 76 5.73 -2.08 9.81
N LYS A 77 6.98 -1.85 10.19
CA LYS A 77 7.72 -2.71 11.13
C LYS A 77 7.00 -2.85 12.48
N GLN A 78 6.44 -1.76 12.99
CA GLN A 78 5.66 -1.73 14.24
C GLN A 78 4.23 -2.24 14.08
N LYS A 79 3.79 -2.64 12.89
CA LYS A 79 2.41 -3.03 12.54
C LYS A 79 1.37 -1.94 12.83
N ARG A 80 1.79 -0.68 12.80
CA ARG A 80 0.92 0.48 12.93
C ARG A 80 0.32 0.85 11.57
N TYR A 81 -0.44 -0.09 11.03
CA TYR A 81 -0.93 -0.06 9.64
C TYR A 81 -1.80 1.14 9.30
N ASP A 82 -2.61 1.66 10.26
CA ASP A 82 -3.43 2.85 9.98
C ASP A 82 -2.59 4.09 9.70
N THR A 83 -1.50 4.27 10.44
CA THR A 83 -0.60 5.41 10.24
C THR A 83 0.21 5.23 8.96
N ALA A 84 0.74 4.02 8.71
CA ALA A 84 1.48 3.71 7.49
C ALA A 84 0.61 3.92 6.23
N LEU A 85 -0.66 3.50 6.26
CA LEU A 85 -1.61 3.69 5.17
C LEU A 85 -1.78 5.18 4.80
N VAL A 86 -1.96 6.04 5.80
CA VAL A 86 -2.10 7.49 5.56
C VAL A 86 -0.85 8.04 4.88
N LEU A 87 0.34 7.69 5.37
CA LEU A 87 1.60 8.15 4.77
C LEU A 87 1.80 7.64 3.34
N CYS A 88 1.47 6.38 3.06
CA CYS A 88 1.52 5.84 1.69
C CYS A 88 0.58 6.61 0.75
N MET A 89 -0.64 6.92 1.18
CA MET A 89 -1.59 7.70 0.38
C MET A 89 -1.08 9.12 0.13
N GLU A 90 -0.42 9.75 1.11
CA GLU A 90 0.22 11.05 0.93
C GLU A 90 1.40 10.98 -0.04
N ILE A 91 2.22 9.91 0.02
CA ILE A 91 3.31 9.70 -0.94
C ILE A 91 2.76 9.58 -2.36
N ILE A 92 1.73 8.76 -2.59
CA ILE A 92 1.12 8.59 -3.91
C ILE A 92 0.53 9.91 -4.44
N LYS A 93 -0.06 10.71 -3.55
CA LYS A 93 -0.56 12.03 -3.94
C LYS A 93 0.53 12.98 -4.40
N LEU A 94 1.75 12.86 -3.87
CA LEU A 94 2.92 13.66 -4.25
C LEU A 94 3.66 13.08 -5.45
N ASP A 95 3.68 11.76 -5.57
CA ASP A 95 4.33 11.00 -6.62
C ASP A 95 3.51 9.75 -6.95
N GLU A 96 2.66 9.86 -7.97
CA GLU A 96 1.79 8.78 -8.45
C GLU A 96 2.57 7.57 -9.00
N THR A 97 3.88 7.73 -9.22
CA THR A 97 4.75 6.68 -9.72
C THR A 97 5.53 5.95 -8.63
N ASN A 98 5.29 6.27 -7.36
CA ASN A 98 6.02 5.69 -6.23
C ASN A 98 5.60 4.24 -5.96
N ARG A 99 6.25 3.31 -6.63
CA ARG A 99 5.98 1.87 -6.54
C ARG A 99 5.98 1.34 -5.09
N THR A 100 6.94 1.77 -4.28
CA THR A 100 7.06 1.32 -2.87
C THR A 100 5.84 1.69 -2.03
N ALA A 101 5.24 2.85 -2.28
CA ALA A 101 4.02 3.24 -1.58
C ALA A 101 2.83 2.32 -1.95
N TYR A 102 2.70 1.92 -3.21
CA TYR A 102 1.70 0.93 -3.62
C TYR A 102 1.97 -0.46 -3.03
N GLU A 103 3.22 -0.92 -3.02
CA GLU A 103 3.61 -2.19 -2.40
C GLU A 103 3.23 -2.23 -0.91
N ASN A 104 3.50 -1.15 -0.18
CA ASN A 104 3.12 -1.03 1.22
C ASN A 104 1.59 -1.01 1.43
N LEU A 105 0.83 -0.30 0.59
CA LEU A 105 -0.64 -0.30 0.64
C LEU A 105 -1.21 -1.69 0.39
N ILE A 106 -0.72 -2.37 -0.64
CA ILE A 106 -1.13 -3.74 -0.95
C ILE A 106 -0.85 -4.65 0.26
N ALA A 107 0.36 -4.59 0.83
CA ALA A 107 0.71 -5.39 2.00
C ALA A 107 -0.19 -5.11 3.22
N ILE A 108 -0.57 -3.85 3.43
CA ILE A 108 -1.51 -3.48 4.50
C ILE A 108 -2.90 -4.07 4.25
N TYR A 109 -3.40 -3.97 3.02
CA TYR A 109 -4.72 -4.50 2.66
C TYR A 109 -4.73 -6.03 2.66
N GLU A 110 -3.64 -6.70 2.25
CA GLU A 110 -3.49 -8.15 2.39
C GLU A 110 -3.57 -8.62 3.85
N GLU A 111 -2.84 -7.95 4.75
CA GLU A 111 -2.89 -8.28 6.19
C GLU A 111 -4.29 -8.12 6.79
N ARG A 112 -5.13 -7.29 6.15
CA ARG A 112 -6.54 -7.07 6.54
C ARG A 112 -7.53 -7.94 5.77
N GLU A 113 -7.06 -8.74 4.82
CA GLU A 113 -7.88 -9.51 3.88
C GLU A 113 -8.86 -8.60 3.08
N ASP A 114 -8.50 -7.33 2.89
CA ASP A 114 -9.30 -6.30 2.21
C ASP A 114 -8.93 -6.22 0.71
N TYR A 115 -9.30 -7.24 -0.02
CA TYR A 115 -9.03 -7.36 -1.47
C TYR A 115 -9.82 -6.35 -2.30
N ASP A 116 -10.96 -5.88 -1.81
CA ASP A 116 -11.76 -4.86 -2.49
C ASP A 116 -11.00 -3.52 -2.53
N SER A 117 -10.32 -3.15 -1.45
CA SER A 117 -9.47 -1.96 -1.43
C SER A 117 -8.25 -2.08 -2.34
N ILE A 118 -7.67 -3.28 -2.50
CA ILE A 118 -6.59 -3.51 -3.47
C ILE A 118 -7.09 -3.29 -4.90
N LEU A 119 -8.27 -3.82 -5.24
CA LEU A 119 -8.87 -3.64 -6.56
C LEU A 119 -9.21 -2.16 -6.82
N ALA A 120 -9.82 -1.48 -5.85
CA ALA A 120 -10.12 -0.05 -5.95
C ALA A 120 -8.85 0.80 -6.13
N LEU A 121 -7.75 0.43 -5.46
CA LEU A 121 -6.45 1.11 -5.62
C LEU A 121 -5.91 0.98 -7.04
N SER A 122 -6.18 -0.12 -7.74
CA SER A 122 -5.71 -0.37 -9.11
C SER A 122 -6.43 0.48 -10.16
N GLU A 123 -7.67 0.92 -9.90
CA GLU A 123 -8.50 1.62 -10.90
C GLU A 123 -7.93 2.97 -11.37
N GLY A 124 -7.13 3.63 -10.53
CA GLY A 124 -6.50 4.92 -10.85
C GLY A 124 -5.09 4.83 -11.41
N VAL A 125 -4.50 3.63 -11.46
CA VAL A 125 -3.11 3.43 -11.86
C VAL A 125 -2.97 3.33 -13.36
N THR A 126 -2.06 4.11 -13.93
CA THR A 126 -1.75 4.11 -15.38
C THR A 126 -0.37 3.56 -15.70
N GLU A 127 0.54 3.58 -14.73
CA GLU A 127 1.92 3.12 -14.89
C GLU A 127 2.01 1.60 -14.96
N ALA A 128 2.61 1.08 -16.03
CA ALA A 128 2.61 -0.35 -16.33
C ALA A 128 3.34 -1.20 -15.27
N ASP A 129 4.41 -0.69 -14.70
CA ASP A 129 5.20 -1.36 -13.66
C ASP A 129 4.46 -1.41 -12.31
N ILE A 130 3.61 -0.42 -12.03
CA ILE A 130 2.74 -0.42 -10.85
C ILE A 130 1.54 -1.34 -11.08
N LEU A 131 0.94 -1.33 -12.29
CA LEU A 131 -0.15 -2.25 -12.64
C LEU A 131 0.25 -3.72 -12.50
N GLU A 132 1.53 -4.04 -12.69
CA GLU A 132 2.05 -5.39 -12.45
C GLU A 132 1.80 -5.88 -11.01
N LEU A 133 1.83 -4.99 -10.02
CA LEU A 133 1.59 -5.32 -8.61
C LEU A 133 0.17 -5.87 -8.37
N PHE A 134 -0.78 -5.42 -9.18
CA PHE A 134 -2.19 -5.80 -9.04
C PHE A 134 -2.57 -7.07 -9.80
N GLN A 135 -1.70 -7.57 -10.69
CA GLN A 135 -1.98 -8.78 -11.49
C GLN A 135 -2.41 -10.02 -10.67
N PRO A 136 -1.87 -10.25 -9.45
CA PRO A 136 -2.34 -11.36 -8.61
C PRO A 136 -3.80 -11.23 -8.16
N TYR A 137 -4.33 -10.01 -8.10
CA TYR A 137 -5.68 -9.69 -7.59
C TYR A 137 -6.69 -9.48 -8.72
N LEU A 138 -6.23 -9.18 -9.94
CA LEU A 138 -7.08 -9.06 -11.12
C LEU A 138 -7.48 -10.46 -11.61
N ILE A 139 -8.61 -10.93 -11.13
CA ILE A 139 -9.18 -12.20 -11.56
C ILE A 139 -9.87 -11.94 -12.89
N ALA A 140 -9.31 -12.47 -13.98
CA ALA A 140 -10.02 -12.47 -15.26
C ALA A 140 -11.28 -13.36 -15.10
N PRO A 141 -12.47 -12.90 -15.55
CA PRO A 141 -13.66 -13.71 -15.52
C PRO A 141 -13.44 -15.01 -16.31
N PRO A 142 -14.10 -16.11 -15.91
CA PRO A 142 -14.03 -17.36 -16.66
C PRO A 142 -14.45 -17.16 -18.13
N ILE A 143 -13.75 -17.83 -19.02
CA ILE A 143 -14.10 -17.83 -20.43
C ILE A 143 -15.18 -18.89 -20.66
N VAL A 144 -16.27 -18.48 -21.30
CA VAL A 144 -17.37 -19.34 -21.70
C VAL A 144 -17.20 -19.69 -23.18
N SER A 145 -17.19 -20.96 -23.51
CA SER A 145 -17.06 -21.43 -24.89
C SER A 145 -18.17 -22.46 -25.21
N PRO A 146 -18.90 -22.27 -26.33
CA PRO A 146 -18.84 -21.14 -27.27
C PRO A 146 -19.38 -19.85 -26.64
N LEU A 147 -19.10 -18.72 -27.29
CA LEU A 147 -19.64 -17.42 -26.90
C LEU A 147 -21.16 -17.39 -27.04
N GLY A 148 -21.83 -16.44 -26.34
CA GLY A 148 -23.28 -16.27 -26.49
C GLY A 148 -23.68 -16.03 -27.95
N GLY A 149 -24.84 -16.58 -28.33
CA GLY A 149 -25.39 -16.50 -29.71
C GLY A 149 -26.53 -17.50 -29.90
N ASP A 150 -27.06 -17.52 -31.11
CA ASP A 150 -28.08 -18.49 -31.52
C ASP A 150 -27.41 -19.76 -32.08
N TYR A 151 -27.82 -20.91 -31.55
CA TYR A 151 -27.26 -22.20 -31.95
C TYR A 151 -28.38 -23.16 -32.37
N ASP A 152 -28.16 -23.89 -33.47
CA ASP A 152 -29.08 -24.93 -33.94
C ASP A 152 -28.70 -26.29 -33.31
N GLY A 153 -29.66 -26.97 -32.65
CA GLY A 153 -29.46 -28.27 -32.03
C GLY A 153 -28.91 -28.20 -30.61
N SER A 154 -28.35 -29.30 -30.11
CA SER A 154 -27.78 -29.35 -28.78
C SER A 154 -26.53 -28.47 -28.67
N LEU A 155 -26.44 -27.73 -27.58
CA LEU A 155 -25.30 -26.87 -27.25
C LEU A 155 -24.49 -27.45 -26.10
N VAL A 156 -23.20 -27.57 -26.30
CA VAL A 156 -22.25 -27.94 -25.25
C VAL A 156 -21.42 -26.73 -24.89
N VAL A 157 -21.46 -26.33 -23.63
CA VAL A 157 -20.73 -25.20 -23.09
C VAL A 157 -19.65 -25.68 -22.13
N THR A 158 -18.44 -25.16 -22.31
CA THR A 158 -17.32 -25.35 -21.41
C THR A 158 -16.92 -24.03 -20.77
N LEU A 159 -16.49 -24.08 -19.54
CA LEU A 159 -15.94 -22.96 -18.80
C LEU A 159 -14.46 -23.22 -18.54
N PHE A 160 -13.63 -22.20 -18.67
CA PHE A 160 -12.22 -22.30 -18.27
C PHE A 160 -11.70 -20.99 -17.75
N SER A 161 -10.78 -21.06 -16.80
CA SER A 161 -10.04 -19.94 -16.27
C SER A 161 -8.62 -19.93 -16.85
N LEU A 162 -8.04 -18.75 -17.08
CA LEU A 162 -6.64 -18.59 -17.52
C LEU A 162 -5.64 -19.01 -16.41
N LYS A 163 -6.10 -19.05 -15.18
CA LYS A 163 -5.38 -19.58 -14.01
C LYS A 163 -6.29 -20.62 -13.37
N ASP A 164 -5.76 -21.59 -12.65
CA ASP A 164 -6.52 -22.68 -12.00
C ASP A 164 -7.37 -22.16 -10.82
N TYR A 165 -8.28 -21.21 -11.10
CA TYR A 165 -9.24 -20.72 -10.14
C TYR A 165 -10.50 -21.59 -10.12
N ASP A 166 -11.11 -21.70 -8.95
CA ASP A 166 -12.43 -22.29 -8.79
C ASP A 166 -13.46 -21.47 -9.56
N ILE A 167 -14.21 -22.10 -10.44
CA ILE A 167 -15.28 -21.46 -11.20
C ILE A 167 -16.62 -21.82 -10.61
N TYR A 168 -17.45 -20.83 -10.35
CA TYR A 168 -18.85 -20.99 -10.00
C TYR A 168 -19.74 -20.41 -11.10
N TYR A 169 -20.85 -21.07 -11.42
CA TYR A 169 -21.74 -20.60 -12.48
C TYR A 169 -23.21 -20.76 -12.08
N THR A 170 -24.09 -19.98 -12.74
CA THR A 170 -25.54 -20.09 -12.67
C THR A 170 -26.10 -20.26 -14.08
N LEU A 171 -27.31 -20.85 -14.19
CA LEU A 171 -28.01 -21.05 -15.46
C LEU A 171 -29.25 -20.15 -15.61
N ASP A 172 -29.51 -19.30 -14.63
CA ASP A 172 -30.68 -18.41 -14.56
C ASP A 172 -30.33 -16.93 -14.77
N GLY A 173 -29.04 -16.66 -15.07
CA GLY A 173 -28.51 -15.31 -15.29
C GLY A 173 -28.27 -14.52 -14.00
N THR A 174 -28.47 -15.08 -12.81
CA THR A 174 -28.05 -14.47 -11.55
C THR A 174 -26.52 -14.47 -11.43
N THR A 175 -25.96 -13.52 -10.70
CA THR A 175 -24.50 -13.51 -10.45
C THR A 175 -24.17 -14.64 -9.46
N PRO A 176 -23.31 -15.60 -9.84
CA PRO A 176 -22.95 -16.71 -8.97
C PRO A 176 -22.00 -16.28 -7.85
N ASP A 177 -22.10 -16.99 -6.73
CA ASP A 177 -21.14 -16.98 -5.63
C ASP A 177 -20.98 -18.41 -5.08
N LYS A 178 -20.22 -18.60 -4.00
CA LYS A 178 -20.05 -19.91 -3.35
C LYS A 178 -21.34 -20.47 -2.72
N MET A 179 -22.36 -19.64 -2.52
CA MET A 179 -23.62 -20.05 -1.86
C MET A 179 -24.70 -20.41 -2.88
N ASN A 180 -24.81 -19.67 -4.00
CA ASN A 180 -25.83 -19.86 -5.01
C ASN A 180 -25.31 -20.48 -6.31
N GLY A 181 -24.00 -20.44 -6.54
CA GLY A 181 -23.37 -20.93 -7.75
C GLY A 181 -23.13 -22.44 -7.74
N ILE A 182 -23.20 -23.04 -8.93
CA ILE A 182 -22.81 -24.43 -9.15
C ILE A 182 -21.28 -24.46 -9.36
N TYR A 183 -20.58 -25.25 -8.57
CA TYR A 183 -19.14 -25.43 -8.73
C TYR A 183 -18.82 -26.18 -10.02
N TYR A 184 -18.05 -25.58 -10.92
CA TYR A 184 -17.65 -26.17 -12.18
C TYR A 184 -16.46 -27.14 -11.97
N ARG A 185 -16.69 -28.40 -12.30
CA ARG A 185 -15.70 -29.49 -12.13
C ARG A 185 -15.04 -29.92 -13.44
N GLY A 186 -14.97 -29.05 -14.43
CA GLY A 186 -14.43 -29.38 -15.75
C GLY A 186 -15.34 -30.29 -16.58
N LYS A 187 -16.62 -30.43 -16.19
CA LYS A 187 -17.59 -31.23 -16.94
C LYS A 187 -18.45 -30.32 -17.82
N ASP A 188 -18.58 -30.71 -19.08
CA ASP A 188 -19.41 -30.02 -20.07
C ASP A 188 -20.84 -29.77 -19.58
N ILE A 189 -21.35 -28.56 -19.82
CA ILE A 189 -22.73 -28.14 -19.56
C ILE A 189 -23.47 -28.33 -20.88
N THR A 190 -24.42 -29.26 -20.93
CA THR A 190 -25.16 -29.59 -22.17
C THR A 190 -26.59 -29.10 -22.12
N PHE A 191 -27.01 -28.39 -23.16
CA PHE A 191 -28.40 -27.99 -23.41
C PHE A 191 -28.91 -28.79 -24.61
N GLU A 192 -29.88 -29.68 -24.33
CA GLU A 192 -30.45 -30.58 -25.35
C GLU A 192 -31.78 -30.06 -25.92
N GLU A 193 -32.45 -29.19 -25.18
CA GLU A 193 -33.76 -28.66 -25.55
C GLU A 193 -33.61 -27.23 -26.10
N ALA A 194 -34.50 -26.86 -27.02
CA ALA A 194 -34.54 -25.47 -27.52
C ALA A 194 -35.09 -24.55 -26.41
N GLY A 195 -34.42 -23.42 -26.20
CA GLY A 195 -34.79 -22.43 -25.19
C GLY A 195 -33.75 -21.32 -25.05
N ASP A 196 -34.11 -20.29 -24.32
CA ASP A 196 -33.21 -19.20 -23.96
C ASP A 196 -32.50 -19.55 -22.66
N TYR A 197 -31.17 -19.62 -22.71
CA TYR A 197 -30.35 -19.94 -21.56
C TYR A 197 -29.42 -18.78 -21.24
N SER A 198 -29.24 -18.48 -19.97
CA SER A 198 -28.34 -17.42 -19.52
C SER A 198 -27.34 -17.99 -18.52
N ILE A 199 -26.09 -18.15 -18.95
CA ILE A 199 -24.99 -18.57 -18.10
C ILE A 199 -24.24 -17.35 -17.61
N LYS A 200 -24.07 -17.25 -16.28
CA LYS A 200 -23.08 -16.38 -15.66
C LYS A 200 -22.06 -17.22 -14.92
N ALA A 201 -20.77 -16.81 -14.98
CA ALA A 201 -19.68 -17.49 -14.30
C ALA A 201 -18.74 -16.47 -13.65
N VAL A 202 -18.21 -16.82 -12.48
CA VAL A 202 -17.20 -16.06 -11.74
C VAL A 202 -16.08 -16.98 -11.30
#